data_4d627f87617622304c8aefd6f9252bac
#
_entry.id   4d627f87617622304c8aefd6f9252bac
#
_cell.length_a   1.000
_cell.length_b   1.000
_cell.length_c   1.000
_cell.angle_alpha   90.00
_cell.angle_beta   90.00
_cell.angle_gamma   90.00
#
_symmetry.space_group_name_H-M   'P 1'
#
loop_
_entity.id
_entity.type
_entity.pdbx_description
1 polymer ?
#
loop_
_entity_poly.entity_id
_entity_poly.type
_entity_poly.pdbx_seq_one_letter_code
_entity_poly.pdbx_strand_id
1 'polypeptide(L)'
;MRRATPSSCIVTLDLDGATFPYRAGQVASLSPEGDDDRVPYSIASAPEETATDSTLQFLIKFDSSGKWGDHFEPLRRGLHVSVRGPSGSFVFPPAPTERRFLFIAGGTGIAPMRSMIKHAVLTQRPGQIALLYSARTPHDFAYLPELRRMVRRGELQLTMTATRELSARWRGARGRIAAAQLAPLVESPETLCFVCGPASMVSDVPPMLQELGIDRERIRLEDW
;
A
#
# COMPACT_ATOMS: atom_id res chain seq x y z
N MET A 1 -12.73 11.56 5.85
CA MET A 1 -13.03 10.46 4.92
C MET A 1 -13.16 10.99 3.50
N ARG A 2 -12.54 10.33 2.51
CA ARG A 2 -12.55 10.72 1.09
C ARG A 2 -12.60 9.46 0.20
N ARG A 3 -13.47 9.44 -0.79
CA ARG A 3 -13.53 8.32 -1.75
C ARG A 3 -12.22 8.21 -2.52
N ALA A 4 -11.64 7.01 -2.56
CA ALA A 4 -10.40 6.70 -3.26
C ALA A 4 -10.65 6.00 -4.59
N THR A 5 -11.54 5.01 -4.59
CA THR A 5 -11.96 4.21 -5.74
C THR A 5 -13.47 3.94 -5.69
N PRO A 6 -14.08 3.31 -6.68
CA PRO A 6 -15.49 2.91 -6.62
C PRO A 6 -15.85 2.04 -5.40
N SER A 7 -14.89 1.28 -4.85
CA SER A 7 -15.11 0.33 -3.74
C SER A 7 -14.22 0.58 -2.53
N SER A 8 -13.54 1.73 -2.43
CA SER A 8 -12.71 2.04 -1.26
C SER A 8 -12.69 3.53 -0.93
N CYS A 9 -12.42 3.84 0.32
CA CYS A 9 -12.21 5.20 0.79
C CYS A 9 -10.90 5.34 1.58
N ILE A 10 -10.35 6.53 1.55
CA ILE A 10 -9.29 6.96 2.46
C ILE A 10 -9.98 7.47 3.71
N VAL A 11 -9.69 6.82 4.83
CA VAL A 11 -10.15 7.20 6.16
C VAL A 11 -8.98 7.83 6.90
N THR A 12 -9.21 9.01 7.45
CA THR A 12 -8.24 9.68 8.32
C THR A 12 -8.85 9.74 9.71
N LEU A 13 -8.17 9.16 10.67
CA LEU A 13 -8.52 9.20 12.08
C LEU A 13 -7.68 10.27 12.75
N ASP A 14 -8.33 11.18 13.46
CA ASP A 14 -7.68 12.13 14.35
C ASP A 14 -7.30 11.39 15.64
N LEU A 15 -6.08 11.58 16.11
CA LEU A 15 -5.57 10.95 17.33
C LEU A 15 -5.95 11.72 18.60
N ASP A 16 -6.62 12.86 18.47
CA ASP A 16 -7.05 13.70 19.60
C ASP A 16 -5.90 13.96 20.62
N GLY A 17 -4.72 14.26 20.09
CA GLY A 17 -3.52 14.49 20.90
C GLY A 17 -2.81 13.23 21.42
N ALA A 18 -3.35 12.03 21.20
CA ALA A 18 -2.66 10.80 21.54
C ALA A 18 -1.48 10.52 20.58
N THR A 19 -0.51 9.78 21.06
CA THR A 19 0.61 9.29 20.23
C THR A 19 0.38 7.86 19.82
N PHE A 20 0.72 7.55 18.57
CA PHE A 20 0.64 6.19 18.04
C PHE A 20 1.94 5.86 17.27
N PRO A 21 3.01 5.46 17.99
CA PRO A 21 4.29 5.13 17.37
C PRO A 21 4.19 3.80 16.60
N TYR A 22 4.61 3.81 15.33
CA TYR A 22 4.64 2.62 14.47
C TYR A 22 5.76 2.71 13.45
N ARG A 23 6.02 1.61 12.77
CA ARG A 23 6.93 1.53 11.62
C ARG A 23 6.13 1.49 10.32
N ALA A 24 6.63 2.14 9.27
CA ALA A 24 6.00 2.15 7.96
C ALA A 24 5.75 0.72 7.44
N GLY A 25 4.51 0.43 7.08
CA GLY A 25 4.03 -0.89 6.64
C GLY A 25 3.27 -1.68 7.70
N GLN A 26 3.29 -1.27 8.98
CA GLN A 26 2.54 -1.95 10.04
C GLN A 26 1.02 -1.78 9.90
N VAL A 27 0.33 -2.62 10.64
CA VAL A 27 -1.13 -2.77 10.70
C VAL A 27 -1.65 -2.23 12.02
N ALA A 28 -2.84 -1.64 12.01
CA ALA A 28 -3.65 -1.41 13.20
C ALA A 28 -5.02 -2.06 13.03
N SER A 29 -5.55 -2.60 14.12
CA SER A 29 -6.89 -3.18 14.16
C SER A 29 -7.89 -2.11 14.59
N LEU A 30 -8.96 -1.97 13.81
CA LEU A 30 -9.99 -0.95 14.00
C LEU A 30 -11.32 -1.61 14.38
N SER A 31 -12.07 -0.97 15.27
CA SER A 31 -13.48 -1.28 15.55
C SER A 31 -14.26 0.00 15.86
N PRO A 32 -15.58 0.03 15.73
CA PRO A 32 -16.38 1.06 16.38
C PRO A 32 -16.09 1.11 17.87
N GLU A 33 -16.27 2.27 18.48
CA GLU A 33 -16.12 2.40 19.93
C GLU A 33 -17.12 1.48 20.66
N GLY A 34 -16.61 0.71 21.64
CA GLY A 34 -17.42 -0.25 22.41
C GLY A 34 -17.62 -1.61 21.73
N ASP A 35 -17.07 -1.82 20.54
CA ASP A 35 -17.11 -3.10 19.84
C ASP A 35 -15.76 -3.84 20.00
N ASP A 36 -15.82 -5.13 20.33
CA ASP A 36 -14.64 -5.99 20.51
C ASP A 36 -14.18 -6.65 19.20
N ASP A 37 -15.07 -6.75 18.21
CA ASP A 37 -14.73 -7.25 16.88
C ASP A 37 -13.86 -6.22 16.14
N ARG A 38 -12.65 -6.62 15.81
CA ARG A 38 -11.66 -5.75 15.20
C ARG A 38 -11.23 -6.25 13.84
N VAL A 39 -11.15 -5.33 12.89
CA VAL A 39 -10.65 -5.62 11.55
C VAL A 39 -9.26 -5.00 11.38
N PRO A 40 -8.25 -5.79 10.97
CA PRO A 40 -6.91 -5.28 10.73
C PRO A 40 -6.84 -4.52 9.40
N TYR A 41 -6.17 -3.36 9.44
CA TYR A 41 -5.90 -2.54 8.26
C TYR A 41 -4.45 -2.06 8.28
N SER A 42 -3.79 -2.11 7.12
CA SER A 42 -2.46 -1.53 6.97
C SER A 42 -2.53 -0.01 7.12
N ILE A 43 -1.64 0.56 7.93
CA ILE A 43 -1.53 2.00 8.11
C ILE A 43 -0.94 2.59 6.82
N ALA A 44 -1.70 3.46 6.17
CA ALA A 44 -1.33 4.05 4.89
C ALA A 44 -0.55 5.37 5.02
N SER A 45 -0.66 6.08 6.16
CA SER A 45 0.22 7.21 6.48
C SER A 45 1.64 6.73 6.77
N ALA A 46 2.64 7.55 6.47
CA ALA A 46 3.99 7.35 7.00
C ALA A 46 4.06 7.81 8.45
N PRO A 47 4.95 7.25 9.29
CA PRO A 47 5.13 7.71 10.68
C PRO A 47 5.40 9.21 10.78
N GLU A 48 6.13 9.79 9.83
CA GLU A 48 6.45 11.22 9.74
C GLU A 48 5.20 12.08 9.47
N GLU A 49 4.30 11.58 8.61
CA GLU A 49 3.01 12.25 8.37
C GLU A 49 2.17 12.26 9.65
N THR A 50 2.08 11.10 10.33
CA THR A 50 1.34 10.99 11.59
C THR A 50 1.94 11.87 12.70
N ALA A 51 3.26 11.95 12.80
CA ALA A 51 3.93 12.81 13.77
C ALA A 51 3.67 14.30 13.52
N THR A 52 3.48 14.70 12.26
CA THR A 52 3.20 16.10 11.88
C THR A 52 1.73 16.46 12.04
N ASP A 53 0.84 15.58 11.59
CA ASP A 53 -0.59 15.89 11.41
C ASP A 53 -1.46 15.35 12.55
N SER A 54 -0.89 14.58 13.50
CA SER A 54 -1.61 13.85 14.57
C SER A 54 -2.75 12.99 14.05
N THR A 55 -2.57 12.38 12.88
CA THR A 55 -3.60 11.55 12.25
C THR A 55 -3.04 10.22 11.77
N LEU A 56 -3.89 9.19 11.76
CA LEU A 56 -3.64 7.93 11.07
C LEU A 56 -4.48 7.87 9.79
N GLN A 57 -3.91 7.36 8.72
CA GLN A 57 -4.62 7.17 7.47
C GLN A 57 -4.70 5.69 7.10
N PHE A 58 -5.87 5.28 6.63
CA PHE A 58 -6.16 3.92 6.17
C PHE A 58 -6.82 3.95 4.80
N LEU A 59 -6.60 2.91 3.99
CA LEU A 59 -7.36 2.66 2.78
C LEU A 59 -8.32 1.49 3.04
N ILE A 60 -9.57 1.81 3.25
CA ILE A 60 -10.60 0.85 3.64
C ILE A 60 -11.46 0.51 2.43
N LYS A 61 -11.57 -0.79 2.14
CA LYS A 61 -12.51 -1.34 1.19
C LYS A 61 -13.86 -1.50 1.88
N PHE A 62 -14.94 -1.18 1.18
CA PHE A 62 -16.30 -1.36 1.65
C PHE A 62 -17.08 -2.26 0.68
N ASP A 63 -18.06 -2.94 1.19
CA ASP A 63 -19.00 -3.74 0.41
C ASP A 63 -20.05 -2.87 -0.30
N SER A 64 -21.01 -3.52 -0.98
CA SER A 64 -22.10 -2.83 -1.67
C SER A 64 -23.06 -2.08 -0.76
N SER A 65 -23.09 -2.40 0.56
CA SER A 65 -23.88 -1.70 1.57
C SER A 65 -23.11 -0.55 2.25
N GLY A 66 -21.82 -0.37 1.92
CA GLY A 66 -20.95 0.65 2.52
C GLY A 66 -20.32 0.23 3.83
N LYS A 67 -20.44 -1.04 4.22
CA LYS A 67 -19.81 -1.59 5.42
C LYS A 67 -18.32 -1.81 5.20
N TRP A 68 -17.53 -1.60 6.24
CA TRP A 68 -16.07 -1.72 6.27
C TRP A 68 -15.58 -2.93 7.07
N GLY A 69 -16.52 -3.71 7.58
CA GLY A 69 -16.38 -4.99 8.24
C GLY A 69 -17.73 -5.66 8.23
N ASP A 70 -17.79 -6.96 8.42
CA ASP A 70 -19.01 -7.76 8.24
C ASP A 70 -20.18 -7.30 9.12
N HIS A 71 -19.87 -6.74 10.29
CA HIS A 71 -20.84 -6.34 11.31
C HIS A 71 -20.91 -4.82 11.56
N PHE A 72 -20.06 -4.03 10.88
CA PHE A 72 -19.93 -2.62 11.19
C PHE A 72 -20.90 -1.75 10.38
N GLU A 73 -21.43 -0.72 11.04
CA GLU A 73 -22.17 0.34 10.39
C GLU A 73 -21.33 1.06 9.31
N PRO A 74 -21.98 1.67 8.30
CA PRO A 74 -21.26 2.44 7.30
C PRO A 74 -20.39 3.54 7.94
N LEU A 75 -19.16 3.69 7.44
CA LEU A 75 -18.26 4.74 7.87
C LEU A 75 -18.88 6.12 7.64
N ARG A 76 -18.85 6.95 8.68
CA ARG A 76 -19.32 8.34 8.65
C ARG A 76 -18.34 9.27 9.35
N ARG A 77 -18.37 10.53 8.98
CA ARG A 77 -17.55 11.55 9.64
C ARG A 77 -18.00 11.72 11.10
N GLY A 78 -17.04 11.84 12.01
CA GLY A 78 -17.30 11.96 13.45
C GLY A 78 -17.56 10.64 14.17
N LEU A 79 -17.41 9.51 13.49
CA LEU A 79 -17.44 8.20 14.15
C LEU A 79 -16.20 8.05 15.04
N HIS A 80 -16.41 7.66 16.30
CA HIS A 80 -15.34 7.24 17.19
C HIS A 80 -14.93 5.82 16.85
N VAL A 81 -13.61 5.61 16.72
CA VAL A 81 -13.03 4.34 16.31
C VAL A 81 -11.96 3.94 17.31
N SER A 82 -12.09 2.76 17.87
CA SER A 82 -11.03 2.14 18.69
C SER A 82 -9.91 1.66 17.80
N VAL A 83 -8.67 1.99 18.14
CA VAL A 83 -7.46 1.62 17.39
C VAL A 83 -6.57 0.78 18.30
N ARG A 84 -6.22 -0.43 17.90
CA ARG A 84 -5.28 -1.31 18.60
C ARG A 84 -4.10 -1.66 17.71
N GLY A 85 -2.92 -1.62 18.29
CA GLY A 85 -1.67 -1.93 17.59
C GLY A 85 -0.53 -1.03 18.05
N PRO A 86 0.52 -0.83 17.22
CA PRO A 86 0.71 -1.43 15.89
C PRO A 86 1.10 -2.91 15.95
N SER A 87 0.91 -3.63 14.84
CA SER A 87 1.31 -5.03 14.69
C SER A 87 1.87 -5.30 13.28
N GLY A 88 2.40 -6.50 13.07
CA GLY A 88 2.93 -6.93 11.79
C GLY A 88 4.43 -6.70 11.59
N SER A 89 5.04 -7.59 10.80
CA SER A 89 6.47 -7.61 10.46
C SER A 89 6.75 -7.14 9.03
N PHE A 90 5.72 -6.86 8.24
CA PHE A 90 5.85 -6.33 6.89
C PHE A 90 6.17 -4.82 6.94
N VAL A 91 7.43 -4.49 7.17
CA VAL A 91 7.87 -3.12 7.45
C VAL A 91 9.05 -2.72 6.59
N PHE A 92 9.18 -1.44 6.31
CA PHE A 92 10.39 -0.89 5.73
C PHE A 92 11.53 -1.01 6.75
N PRO A 93 12.73 -1.50 6.36
CA PRO A 93 13.83 -1.66 7.29
C PRO A 93 14.30 -0.31 7.84
N PRO A 94 14.64 -0.22 9.14
CA PRO A 94 15.04 1.04 9.76
C PRO A 94 16.38 1.57 9.25
N ALA A 95 17.27 0.66 8.83
CA ALA A 95 18.59 0.99 8.29
C ALA A 95 18.87 0.09 7.08
N PRO A 96 18.22 0.33 5.92
CA PRO A 96 18.44 -0.49 4.74
C PRO A 96 19.85 -0.29 4.21
N THR A 97 20.50 -1.38 3.84
CA THR A 97 21.75 -1.35 3.08
C THR A 97 21.51 -1.28 1.58
N GLU A 98 20.32 -1.64 1.18
CA GLU A 98 19.87 -1.64 -0.19
C GLU A 98 19.74 -0.21 -0.75
N ARG A 99 20.02 -0.11 -2.06
CA ARG A 99 19.89 1.14 -2.83
C ARG A 99 18.74 1.09 -3.84
N ARG A 100 18.02 -0.03 -3.91
CA ARG A 100 16.91 -0.24 -4.82
C ARG A 100 15.77 -0.91 -4.09
N PHE A 101 14.59 -0.32 -4.21
CA PHE A 101 13.37 -0.80 -3.58
C PHE A 101 12.29 -0.96 -4.64
N LEU A 102 11.76 -2.18 -4.78
CA LEU A 102 10.66 -2.47 -5.68
C LEU A 102 9.41 -2.83 -4.87
N PHE A 103 8.40 -2.00 -4.99
CA PHE A 103 7.09 -2.21 -4.40
C PHE A 103 6.14 -2.77 -5.45
N ILE A 104 5.42 -3.84 -5.12
CA ILE A 104 4.47 -4.50 -6.01
C ILE A 104 3.14 -4.58 -5.28
N ALA A 105 2.18 -3.78 -5.72
CA ALA A 105 0.90 -3.61 -5.05
C ALA A 105 -0.27 -4.11 -5.90
N GLY A 106 -1.23 -4.80 -5.28
CA GLY A 106 -2.51 -5.18 -5.86
C GLY A 106 -3.69 -4.54 -5.13
N GLY A 107 -4.50 -3.72 -5.82
CA GLY A 107 -5.69 -3.13 -5.19
C GLY A 107 -5.39 -2.33 -3.94
N THR A 108 -6.01 -2.70 -2.80
CA THR A 108 -5.79 -2.04 -1.50
C THR A 108 -4.45 -2.37 -0.86
N GLY A 109 -3.68 -3.36 -1.37
CA GLY A 109 -2.29 -3.60 -0.97
C GLY A 109 -1.34 -2.43 -1.25
N ILE A 110 -1.81 -1.38 -1.90
CA ILE A 110 -1.10 -0.09 -1.98
C ILE A 110 -0.97 0.60 -0.62
N ALA A 111 -1.81 0.30 0.37
CA ALA A 111 -1.81 1.01 1.65
C ALA A 111 -0.47 0.89 2.40
N PRO A 112 0.05 -0.30 2.71
CA PRO A 112 1.36 -0.43 3.36
C PRO A 112 2.49 0.08 2.46
N MET A 113 2.38 -0.11 1.13
CA MET A 113 3.38 0.41 0.19
C MET A 113 3.46 1.92 0.23
N ARG A 114 2.32 2.63 0.26
CA ARG A 114 2.29 4.09 0.38
C ARG A 114 3.01 4.56 1.64
N SER A 115 2.72 3.92 2.78
CA SER A 115 3.39 4.22 4.05
C SER A 115 4.91 4.11 3.93
N MET A 116 5.41 3.00 3.38
CA MET A 116 6.84 2.74 3.21
C MET A 116 7.50 3.70 2.20
N ILE A 117 6.87 3.92 1.05
CA ILE A 117 7.37 4.84 0.01
C ILE A 117 7.46 6.26 0.57
N LYS A 118 6.40 6.72 1.25
CA LYS A 118 6.38 8.06 1.88
C LYS A 118 7.43 8.17 2.97
N HIS A 119 7.57 7.17 3.81
CA HIS A 119 8.63 7.10 4.83
C HIS A 119 10.02 7.25 4.19
N ALA A 120 10.33 6.46 3.16
CA ALA A 120 11.62 6.50 2.49
C ALA A 120 11.92 7.88 1.88
N VAL A 121 10.92 8.53 1.27
CA VAL A 121 11.05 9.87 0.68
C VAL A 121 11.20 10.94 1.76
N LEU A 122 10.36 10.94 2.80
CA LEU A 122 10.38 11.95 3.86
C LEU A 122 11.65 11.89 4.72
N THR A 123 12.19 10.68 4.92
CA THR A 123 13.47 10.47 5.63
C THR A 123 14.68 10.57 4.72
N GLN A 124 14.48 10.96 3.46
CA GLN A 124 15.55 11.12 2.46
C GLN A 124 16.46 9.89 2.36
N ARG A 125 15.87 8.70 2.42
CA ARG A 125 16.63 7.45 2.28
C ARG A 125 17.27 7.39 0.90
N PRO A 126 18.58 7.16 0.82
CA PRO A 126 19.25 7.04 -0.47
C PRO A 126 18.79 5.77 -1.20
N GLY A 127 18.45 5.91 -2.47
CA GLY A 127 18.07 4.77 -3.30
C GLY A 127 17.00 5.10 -4.33
N GLN A 128 16.79 4.17 -5.22
CA GLN A 128 15.75 4.24 -6.25
C GLN A 128 14.50 3.50 -5.77
N ILE A 129 13.36 4.11 -5.94
CA ILE A 129 12.06 3.56 -5.55
C ILE A 129 11.23 3.32 -6.80
N ALA A 130 10.85 2.07 -7.05
CA ALA A 130 9.93 1.69 -8.11
C ALA A 130 8.65 1.09 -7.52
N LEU A 131 7.52 1.38 -8.15
CA LEU A 131 6.21 0.82 -7.82
C LEU A 131 5.58 0.21 -9.07
N LEU A 132 5.29 -1.09 -9.03
CA LEU A 132 4.39 -1.76 -9.95
C LEU A 132 3.03 -1.91 -9.30
N TYR A 133 2.06 -1.16 -9.77
CA TYR A 133 0.72 -1.14 -9.20
C TYR A 133 -0.29 -1.81 -10.14
N SER A 134 -0.93 -2.88 -9.66
CA SER A 134 -1.98 -3.61 -10.36
C SER A 134 -3.35 -3.30 -9.78
N ALA A 135 -4.31 -3.02 -10.65
CA ALA A 135 -5.71 -2.82 -10.28
C ALA A 135 -6.64 -3.51 -11.29
N ARG A 136 -7.94 -3.59 -11.00
CA ARG A 136 -8.91 -4.16 -11.93
C ARG A 136 -9.14 -3.25 -13.12
N THR A 137 -9.42 -1.99 -12.86
CA THR A 137 -9.66 -0.95 -13.87
C THR A 137 -8.87 0.32 -13.54
N PRO A 138 -8.75 1.29 -14.45
CA PRO A 138 -8.09 2.58 -14.20
C PRO A 138 -8.72 3.39 -13.05
N HIS A 139 -9.97 3.13 -12.71
CA HIS A 139 -10.67 3.80 -11.60
C HIS A 139 -10.37 3.21 -10.23
N ASP A 140 -9.70 2.04 -10.19
CA ASP A 140 -9.37 1.31 -8.96
C ASP A 140 -7.96 1.63 -8.43
N PHE A 141 -7.24 2.57 -9.04
CA PHE A 141 -5.94 3.03 -8.56
C PHE A 141 -6.12 4.09 -7.46
N ALA A 142 -6.07 3.66 -6.20
CA ALA A 142 -6.05 4.58 -5.07
C ALA A 142 -4.75 5.41 -5.05
N TYR A 143 -4.79 6.61 -4.48
CA TYR A 143 -3.65 7.53 -4.35
C TYR A 143 -3.02 8.00 -5.66
N LEU A 144 -3.61 7.72 -6.83
CA LEU A 144 -3.01 8.00 -8.14
C LEU A 144 -2.54 9.46 -8.33
N PRO A 145 -3.30 10.50 -7.90
CA PRO A 145 -2.81 11.89 -8.01
C PRO A 145 -1.54 12.14 -7.21
N GLU A 146 -1.40 11.52 -6.03
CA GLU A 146 -0.21 11.62 -5.19
C GLU A 146 0.98 10.91 -5.82
N LEU A 147 0.80 9.64 -6.24
CA LEU A 147 1.84 8.86 -6.90
C LEU A 147 2.37 9.56 -8.16
N ARG A 148 1.48 10.15 -8.97
CA ARG A 148 1.89 10.95 -10.13
C ARG A 148 2.67 12.22 -9.76
N ARG A 149 2.39 12.86 -8.62
CA ARG A 149 3.21 13.97 -8.14
C ARG A 149 4.61 13.52 -7.77
N MET A 150 4.74 12.37 -7.10
CA MET A 150 6.04 11.78 -6.76
C MET A 150 6.86 11.44 -8.01
N VAL A 151 6.22 10.89 -9.04
CA VAL A 151 6.88 10.65 -10.34
C VAL A 151 7.41 11.95 -10.94
N ARG A 152 6.59 13.02 -10.97
CA ARG A 152 7.03 14.33 -11.51
C ARG A 152 8.19 14.97 -10.74
N ARG A 153 8.37 14.60 -9.46
CA ARG A 153 9.50 15.05 -8.63
C ARG A 153 10.72 14.15 -8.73
N GLY A 154 10.64 13.06 -9.51
CA GLY A 154 11.73 12.08 -9.58
C GLY A 154 11.89 11.20 -8.34
N GLU A 155 10.89 11.19 -7.45
CA GLU A 155 10.90 10.45 -6.19
C GLU A 155 10.46 8.98 -6.36
N LEU A 156 9.78 8.66 -7.47
CA LEU A 156 9.16 7.36 -7.71
C LEU A 156 9.14 7.02 -9.20
N GLN A 157 9.55 5.81 -9.57
CA GLN A 157 9.24 5.19 -10.85
C GLN A 157 7.92 4.43 -10.71
N LEU A 158 6.92 4.71 -11.55
CA LEU A 158 5.59 4.12 -11.47
C LEU A 158 5.23 3.37 -12.75
N THR A 159 4.97 2.08 -12.61
CA THR A 159 4.38 1.22 -13.65
C THR A 159 3.00 0.78 -13.20
N MET A 160 2.01 0.85 -14.07
CA MET A 160 0.62 0.47 -13.78
C MET A 160 0.12 -0.59 -14.74
N THR A 161 -0.61 -1.60 -14.23
CA THR A 161 -1.30 -2.60 -15.05
C THR A 161 -2.76 -2.72 -14.63
N ALA A 162 -3.67 -2.78 -15.60
CA ALA A 162 -5.10 -2.99 -15.36
C ALA A 162 -5.52 -4.36 -15.89
N THR A 163 -6.14 -5.19 -15.01
CA THR A 163 -6.46 -6.59 -15.34
C THR A 163 -7.75 -6.75 -16.13
N ARG A 164 -8.65 -5.76 -16.09
CA ARG A 164 -9.97 -5.76 -16.74
C ARG A 164 -10.22 -4.51 -17.59
N GLU A 165 -9.16 -3.76 -17.92
CA GLU A 165 -9.28 -2.56 -18.74
C GLU A 165 -9.47 -2.94 -20.21
N LEU A 166 -10.50 -2.41 -20.81
CA LEU A 166 -10.83 -2.60 -22.24
C LEU A 166 -10.79 -1.29 -23.02
N SER A 167 -10.63 -0.15 -22.36
CA SER A 167 -10.61 1.16 -23.03
C SER A 167 -9.34 1.37 -23.85
N ALA A 168 -9.50 1.91 -25.07
CA ALA A 168 -8.37 2.34 -25.90
C ALA A 168 -7.59 3.55 -25.32
N ARG A 169 -8.15 4.24 -24.31
CA ARG A 169 -7.50 5.38 -23.65
C ARG A 169 -6.51 4.96 -22.58
N TRP A 170 -6.56 3.71 -22.13
CA TRP A 170 -5.60 3.20 -21.15
C TRP A 170 -4.19 3.12 -21.75
N ARG A 171 -3.22 3.74 -21.10
CA ARG A 171 -1.81 3.81 -21.54
C ARG A 171 -0.87 2.93 -20.71
N GLY A 172 -1.33 2.34 -19.60
CA GLY A 172 -0.58 1.37 -18.83
C GLY A 172 -0.60 -0.03 -19.44
N ALA A 173 0.10 -0.94 -18.77
CA ALA A 173 0.09 -2.35 -19.14
C ALA A 173 -1.29 -2.97 -18.96
N ARG A 174 -1.54 -4.10 -19.61
CA ARG A 174 -2.80 -4.85 -19.55
C ARG A 174 -2.56 -6.24 -19.00
N GLY A 175 -3.55 -6.76 -18.27
CA GLY A 175 -3.49 -8.09 -17.72
C GLY A 175 -2.85 -8.17 -16.33
N ARG A 176 -2.64 -9.39 -15.86
CA ARG A 176 -1.94 -9.67 -14.59
C ARG A 176 -0.46 -9.30 -14.71
N ILE A 177 0.18 -9.12 -13.56
CA ILE A 177 1.63 -8.94 -13.50
C ILE A 177 2.31 -10.18 -14.12
N ALA A 178 3.29 -9.91 -14.98
CA ALA A 178 4.08 -10.91 -15.66
C ALA A 178 5.58 -10.51 -15.61
N ALA A 179 6.46 -11.45 -15.86
CA ALA A 179 7.92 -11.24 -15.84
C ALA A 179 8.36 -10.07 -16.75
N ALA A 180 7.70 -9.86 -17.90
CA ALA A 180 8.00 -8.75 -18.80
C ALA A 180 7.77 -7.35 -18.19
N GLN A 181 6.89 -7.24 -17.19
CA GLN A 181 6.65 -5.99 -16.48
C GLN A 181 7.61 -5.81 -15.28
N LEU A 182 8.09 -6.92 -14.71
CA LEU A 182 9.04 -6.92 -13.61
C LEU A 182 10.49 -6.69 -14.08
N ALA A 183 10.89 -7.31 -15.19
CA ALA A 183 12.25 -7.26 -15.68
C ALA A 183 12.83 -5.83 -15.83
N PRO A 184 12.11 -4.82 -16.35
CA PRO A 184 12.63 -3.45 -16.43
C PRO A 184 12.77 -2.76 -15.07
N LEU A 185 12.19 -3.32 -14.00
CA LEU A 185 12.19 -2.76 -12.65
C LEU A 185 13.21 -3.46 -11.73
N VAL A 186 13.61 -4.67 -12.12
CA VAL A 186 14.67 -5.44 -11.44
C VAL A 186 16.01 -5.13 -12.11
N GLU A 187 16.64 -4.04 -11.70
CA GLU A 187 17.93 -3.60 -12.28
C GLU A 187 19.16 -4.18 -11.56
N SER A 188 18.96 -4.83 -10.41
CA SER A 188 20.03 -5.41 -9.60
C SER A 188 19.49 -6.55 -8.74
N PRO A 189 20.24 -7.65 -8.54
CA PRO A 189 19.89 -8.73 -7.62
C PRO A 189 19.83 -8.26 -6.15
N GLU A 190 20.41 -7.10 -5.84
CA GLU A 190 20.36 -6.50 -4.51
C GLU A 190 19.07 -5.70 -4.23
N THR A 191 18.12 -5.68 -5.18
CA THR A 191 16.84 -5.00 -5.00
C THR A 191 16.03 -5.65 -3.88
N LEU A 192 15.60 -4.86 -2.90
CA LEU A 192 14.64 -5.30 -1.88
C LEU A 192 13.21 -5.14 -2.42
N CYS A 193 12.49 -6.26 -2.49
CA CYS A 193 11.16 -6.33 -3.06
C CYS A 193 10.10 -6.49 -1.97
N PHE A 194 9.01 -5.71 -2.09
CA PHE A 194 7.82 -5.80 -1.24
C PHE A 194 6.61 -6.15 -2.11
N VAL A 195 5.90 -7.19 -1.77
CA VAL A 195 4.70 -7.64 -2.50
C VAL A 195 3.52 -7.66 -1.55
N CYS A 196 2.48 -6.90 -1.88
CA CYS A 196 1.22 -6.92 -1.12
C CYS A 196 0.01 -6.86 -2.06
N GLY A 197 -0.91 -7.80 -1.89
CA GLY A 197 -2.09 -7.90 -2.73
C GLY A 197 -2.85 -9.21 -2.52
N PRO A 198 -3.74 -9.56 -3.46
CA PRO A 198 -4.48 -10.81 -3.40
C PRO A 198 -3.57 -12.03 -3.33
N ALA A 199 -4.02 -13.11 -2.69
CA ALA A 199 -3.26 -14.35 -2.50
C ALA A 199 -2.61 -14.87 -3.80
N SER A 200 -3.31 -14.77 -4.95
CA SER A 200 -2.73 -15.15 -6.24
C SER A 200 -1.52 -14.30 -6.66
N MET A 201 -1.48 -13.01 -6.29
CA MET A 201 -0.32 -12.15 -6.56
C MET A 201 0.86 -12.53 -5.66
N VAL A 202 0.57 -12.78 -4.38
CA VAL A 202 1.59 -13.16 -3.39
C VAL A 202 2.20 -14.53 -3.71
N SER A 203 1.44 -15.43 -4.37
CA SER A 203 1.97 -16.72 -4.84
C SER A 203 2.70 -16.62 -6.18
N ASP A 204 2.20 -15.81 -7.13
CA ASP A 204 2.69 -15.84 -8.52
C ASP A 204 3.93 -14.94 -8.72
N VAL A 205 4.03 -13.81 -8.00
CA VAL A 205 5.10 -12.82 -8.21
C VAL A 205 6.48 -13.28 -7.69
N PRO A 206 6.62 -13.90 -6.49
CA PRO A 206 7.93 -14.29 -5.98
C PRO A 206 8.74 -15.22 -6.90
N PRO A 207 8.17 -16.27 -7.49
CA PRO A 207 8.91 -17.10 -8.45
C PRO A 207 9.46 -16.30 -9.64
N MET A 208 8.66 -15.34 -10.17
CA MET A 208 9.11 -14.49 -11.28
C MET A 208 10.28 -13.58 -10.87
N LEU A 209 10.28 -13.04 -9.63
CA LEU A 209 11.40 -12.25 -9.11
C LEU A 209 12.65 -13.10 -8.92
N GLN A 210 12.50 -14.35 -8.48
CA GLN A 210 13.63 -15.27 -8.33
C GLN A 210 14.24 -15.65 -9.70
N GLU A 211 13.40 -15.88 -10.72
CA GLU A 211 13.87 -16.09 -12.10
C GLU A 211 14.62 -14.86 -12.66
N LEU A 212 14.32 -13.66 -12.16
CA LEU A 212 15.03 -12.42 -12.49
C LEU A 212 16.27 -12.18 -11.61
N GLY A 213 16.64 -13.14 -10.75
CA GLY A 213 17.87 -13.11 -9.95
C GLY A 213 17.71 -12.47 -8.56
N ILE A 214 16.48 -12.24 -8.08
CA ILE A 214 16.25 -11.75 -6.72
C ILE A 214 16.25 -12.92 -5.73
N ASP A 215 17.10 -12.87 -4.73
CA ASP A 215 17.09 -13.86 -3.66
C ASP A 215 15.78 -13.86 -2.87
N ARG A 216 15.31 -15.04 -2.46
CA ARG A 216 14.07 -15.20 -1.68
C ARG A 216 14.07 -14.35 -0.41
N GLU A 217 15.21 -14.18 0.23
CA GLU A 217 15.36 -13.38 1.45
C GLU A 217 15.17 -11.88 1.22
N ARG A 218 15.26 -11.41 -0.02
CA ARG A 218 15.01 -10.04 -0.44
C ARG A 218 13.57 -9.80 -0.87
N ILE A 219 12.70 -10.79 -0.74
CA ILE A 219 11.28 -10.68 -1.10
C ILE A 219 10.45 -10.72 0.17
N ARG A 220 9.85 -9.59 0.52
CA ARG A 220 8.92 -9.44 1.65
C ARG A 220 7.49 -9.56 1.13
N LEU A 221 6.66 -10.31 1.83
CA LEU A 221 5.30 -10.64 1.40
C LEU A 221 4.28 -10.28 2.47
N GLU A 222 3.13 -9.77 2.05
CA GLU A 222 1.92 -9.63 2.86
C GLU A 222 0.70 -9.90 1.98
N ASP A 223 -0.17 -10.79 2.42
CA ASP A 223 -1.46 -11.07 1.79
C ASP A 223 -2.62 -10.54 2.64
N TRP A 224 -3.80 -10.37 2.00
CA TRP A 224 -5.04 -9.88 2.63
C TRP A 224 -6.29 -10.33 1.87
#